data_7b556d1f37f55f058eeb80f9fc099892
#
_entry.id   7b556d1f37f55f058eeb80f9fc099892
#
_cell.length_a   1.000
_cell.length_b   1.000
_cell.length_c   1.000
_cell.angle_alpha   90.00
_cell.angle_beta   90.00
_cell.angle_gamma   90.00
#
_symmetry.space_group_name_H-M   'P 1'
#
loop_
_entity.id
_entity.type
_entity.pdbx_description
1 polymer ?
#
loop_
_entity_poly.entity_id
_entity_poly.type
_entity_poly.pdbx_seq_one_letter_code
_entity_poly.pdbx_strand_id
1 'polypeptide(L)'
;MSPSLRFPEFTGEWEKCKIEDITDAVSSGKSKSHFSNGEYNLYGSTGIIGRTDKALYDGKLVLVARVGSNAGFLQIINEPCGITDNTLILKPKGIDAFYLYYFLQHFNLNRLIFGSGQPLITGGMLKKVKVSLGTISEQSKIVKFLSLLDERIAVQNRLIEDLKKLSCAVSNKLFQSV
;
A
#
# COMPACT_ATOMS: atom_id res chain seq x y z
N MET A 1 11.12 -21.08 9.91
CA MET A 1 10.73 -21.72 8.62
C MET A 1 10.87 -20.67 7.53
N SER A 2 11.83 -20.83 6.64
CA SER A 2 12.15 -19.88 5.56
C SER A 2 11.27 -20.12 4.33
N PRO A 3 11.09 -19.15 3.44
CA PRO A 3 10.33 -19.33 2.20
C PRO A 3 11.00 -20.34 1.27
N SER A 4 10.22 -21.00 0.42
CA SER A 4 10.73 -21.96 -0.57
C SER A 4 11.56 -21.27 -1.67
N LEU A 5 11.23 -20.04 -2.02
CA LEU A 5 12.00 -19.19 -2.94
C LEU A 5 12.76 -18.16 -2.11
N ARG A 6 14.09 -18.16 -2.21
CA ARG A 6 14.97 -17.28 -1.44
C ARG A 6 16.25 -16.97 -2.22
N PHE A 7 16.81 -15.79 -1.98
CA PHE A 7 18.15 -15.47 -2.49
C PHE A 7 19.20 -16.35 -1.80
N PRO A 8 20.10 -17.00 -2.54
CA PRO A 8 20.99 -18.05 -2.00
C PRO A 8 21.98 -17.56 -0.94
N GLU A 9 22.29 -16.27 -0.92
CA GLU A 9 23.18 -15.69 0.08
C GLU A 9 22.57 -15.54 1.48
N PHE A 10 21.26 -15.71 1.63
CA PHE A 10 20.58 -15.62 2.93
C PHE A 10 20.21 -17.02 3.43
N THR A 11 20.84 -17.47 4.51
CA THR A 11 20.68 -18.82 5.05
C THR A 11 20.03 -18.88 6.44
N GLY A 12 19.96 -17.75 7.17
CA GLY A 12 19.36 -17.67 8.51
C GLY A 12 17.87 -17.97 8.53
N GLU A 13 17.34 -18.39 9.66
CA GLU A 13 15.90 -18.62 9.86
C GLU A 13 15.12 -17.29 9.83
N TRP A 14 13.91 -17.31 9.26
CA TRP A 14 13.00 -16.18 9.35
C TRP A 14 12.30 -16.16 10.70
N GLU A 15 12.28 -15.00 11.31
CA GLU A 15 11.56 -14.75 12.55
C GLU A 15 10.07 -14.57 12.28
N LYS A 16 9.22 -15.08 13.18
CA LYS A 16 7.78 -14.86 13.16
C LYS A 16 7.40 -13.89 14.25
N CYS A 17 6.76 -12.81 13.87
CA CYS A 17 6.24 -11.79 14.78
C CYS A 17 4.83 -11.37 14.36
N LYS A 18 4.20 -10.50 15.12
CA LYS A 18 2.95 -9.85 14.76
C LYS A 18 3.21 -8.43 14.27
N ILE A 19 2.25 -7.86 13.55
CA ILE A 19 2.34 -6.45 13.13
C ILE A 19 2.51 -5.52 14.34
N GLU A 20 1.89 -5.81 15.48
CA GLU A 20 2.06 -5.01 16.70
C GLU A 20 3.51 -4.94 17.20
N ASP A 21 4.31 -5.96 16.95
CA ASP A 21 5.70 -6.06 17.40
C ASP A 21 6.65 -5.23 16.50
N ILE A 22 6.24 -4.98 15.26
CA ILE A 22 7.04 -4.34 14.21
C ILE A 22 6.49 -2.98 13.74
N THR A 23 5.59 -2.40 14.52
CA THR A 23 5.04 -1.07 14.28
C THR A 23 5.01 -0.26 15.57
N ASP A 24 5.40 1.02 15.51
CA ASP A 24 5.29 1.93 16.66
C ASP A 24 3.83 2.19 17.04
N ALA A 25 2.96 2.23 16.04
CA ALA A 25 1.53 2.46 16.23
C ALA A 25 0.71 1.86 15.08
N VAL A 26 -0.46 1.35 15.41
CA VAL A 26 -1.55 1.06 14.48
C VAL A 26 -2.76 1.87 14.94
N SER A 27 -3.06 2.96 14.26
CA SER A 27 -4.12 3.91 14.63
C SER A 27 -4.89 4.39 13.40
N SER A 28 -6.08 4.94 13.59
CA SER A 28 -6.77 5.67 12.52
C SER A 28 -6.22 7.08 12.37
N GLY A 29 -6.32 7.63 11.18
CA GLY A 29 -6.02 9.03 10.91
C GLY A 29 -6.92 9.97 11.74
N LYS A 30 -6.47 11.21 11.93
CA LYS A 30 -7.17 12.23 12.73
C LYS A 30 -7.38 13.55 11.98
N SER A 31 -6.92 13.64 10.73
CA SER A 31 -7.11 14.84 9.95
C SER A 31 -8.57 14.97 9.54
N LYS A 32 -9.11 16.17 9.69
CA LYS A 32 -10.49 16.47 9.25
C LYS A 32 -10.51 16.60 7.73
N SER A 33 -11.57 16.11 7.10
CA SER A 33 -11.82 16.21 5.67
C SER A 33 -12.32 17.61 5.23
N HIS A 34 -11.68 18.66 5.74
CA HIS A 34 -11.92 20.00 5.18
C HIS A 34 -11.00 20.19 3.98
N PHE A 35 -11.61 20.40 2.83
CA PHE A 35 -10.89 20.79 1.62
C PHE A 35 -10.39 22.22 1.80
N SER A 36 -9.11 22.38 2.05
CA SER A 36 -8.43 23.65 2.00
C SER A 36 -7.48 23.67 0.79
N ASN A 37 -7.06 24.85 0.37
CA ASN A 37 -5.96 24.98 -0.59
C ASN A 37 -4.59 24.83 0.09
N GLY A 38 -4.54 24.03 1.17
CA GLY A 38 -3.37 23.84 2.01
C GLY A 38 -2.15 23.27 1.28
N GLU A 39 -1.02 23.33 1.94
CA GLU A 39 0.27 22.92 1.39
C GLU A 39 0.43 21.40 1.33
N TYR A 40 -0.19 20.65 2.26
CA TYR A 40 0.03 19.21 2.42
C TYR A 40 -1.07 18.39 1.78
N ASN A 41 -0.71 17.20 1.27
CA ASN A 41 -1.68 16.25 0.77
C ASN A 41 -2.54 15.69 1.91
N LEU A 42 -3.84 15.51 1.65
CA LEU A 42 -4.77 14.85 2.56
C LEU A 42 -5.13 13.48 1.98
N TYR A 43 -4.72 12.43 2.69
CA TYR A 43 -4.96 11.03 2.29
C TYR A 43 -6.26 10.50 2.88
N GLY A 44 -7.03 9.86 2.01
CA GLY A 44 -8.20 9.06 2.36
C GLY A 44 -7.98 7.57 2.09
N SER A 45 -9.07 6.83 1.98
CA SER A 45 -9.06 5.37 1.81
C SER A 45 -8.35 4.91 0.53
N THR A 46 -8.38 5.69 -0.56
CA THR A 46 -7.91 5.26 -1.89
C THR A 46 -6.94 6.23 -2.55
N GLY A 47 -6.30 7.09 -1.79
CA GLY A 47 -5.35 8.06 -2.31
C GLY A 47 -5.56 9.47 -1.75
N ILE A 48 -5.00 10.44 -2.44
CA ILE A 48 -5.16 11.85 -2.13
C ILE A 48 -6.60 12.26 -2.44
N ILE A 49 -7.30 12.80 -1.43
CA ILE A 49 -8.68 13.27 -1.53
C ILE A 49 -8.80 14.80 -1.48
N GLY A 50 -7.69 15.48 -1.23
CA GLY A 50 -7.64 16.95 -1.14
C GLY A 50 -6.33 17.43 -0.54
N ARG A 51 -6.34 18.63 0.01
CA ARG A 51 -5.19 19.25 0.68
C ARG A 51 -5.56 19.74 2.07
N THR A 52 -4.57 19.93 2.92
CA THR A 52 -4.72 20.41 4.30
C THR A 52 -3.61 21.39 4.66
N ASP A 53 -3.89 22.29 5.58
CA ASP A 53 -2.92 23.28 6.08
C ASP A 53 -1.98 22.69 7.14
N LYS A 54 -2.31 21.50 7.66
CA LYS A 54 -1.54 20.86 8.74
C LYS A 54 -1.13 19.44 8.38
N ALA A 55 0.16 19.19 8.34
CA ALA A 55 0.71 17.83 8.31
C ALA A 55 0.70 17.26 9.73
N LEU A 56 -0.22 16.35 10.02
CA LEU A 56 -0.27 15.63 11.31
C LEU A 56 0.61 14.37 11.31
N TYR A 57 1.04 13.94 10.13
CA TYR A 57 1.82 12.72 9.94
C TYR A 57 2.99 13.00 9.02
N ASP A 58 4.10 12.29 9.24
CA ASP A 58 5.31 12.39 8.44
C ASP A 58 6.10 11.07 8.47
N GLY A 59 6.92 10.86 7.42
CA GLY A 59 7.78 9.70 7.25
C GLY A 59 7.14 8.56 6.45
N LYS A 60 7.83 7.42 6.44
CA LYS A 60 7.36 6.24 5.72
C LYS A 60 6.24 5.55 6.48
N LEU A 61 5.03 5.59 5.93
CA LEU A 61 3.84 5.02 6.53
C LEU A 61 3.15 4.08 5.53
N VAL A 62 2.63 2.96 6.04
CA VAL A 62 1.74 2.08 5.29
C VAL A 62 0.31 2.39 5.73
N LEU A 63 -0.54 2.72 4.76
CA LEU A 63 -1.93 3.06 4.98
C LEU A 63 -2.84 1.94 4.52
N VAL A 64 -3.88 1.69 5.29
CA VAL A 64 -4.90 0.67 5.00
C VAL A 64 -6.27 1.30 5.03
N ALA A 65 -7.03 1.21 3.94
CA ALA A 65 -8.43 1.61 3.93
C ALA A 65 -9.22 0.78 4.94
N ARG A 66 -9.97 1.46 5.80
CA ARG A 66 -10.61 0.83 6.95
C ARG A 66 -12.01 0.32 6.64
N VAL A 67 -12.80 1.03 5.84
CA VAL A 67 -14.23 0.83 5.70
C VAL A 67 -14.70 0.83 4.25
N GLY A 68 -15.86 0.20 4.01
CA GLY A 68 -16.55 0.21 2.72
C GLY A 68 -15.95 -0.74 1.69
N SER A 69 -16.35 -0.57 0.43
CA SER A 69 -15.91 -1.42 -0.70
C SER A 69 -14.39 -1.44 -0.92
N ASN A 70 -13.71 -0.42 -0.44
CA ASN A 70 -12.24 -0.30 -0.55
C ASN A 70 -11.51 -0.81 0.71
N ALA A 71 -12.20 -1.39 1.70
CA ALA A 71 -11.56 -1.91 2.90
C ALA A 71 -10.42 -2.88 2.53
N GLY A 72 -9.23 -2.66 3.10
CA GLY A 72 -8.02 -3.43 2.75
C GLY A 72 -7.18 -2.85 1.62
N PHE A 73 -7.62 -1.78 0.95
CA PHE A 73 -6.78 -1.09 -0.03
C PHE A 73 -5.54 -0.51 0.66
N LEU A 74 -4.37 -0.75 0.07
CA LEU A 74 -3.07 -0.40 0.62
C LEU A 74 -2.46 0.79 -0.12
N GLN A 75 -1.83 1.67 0.65
CA GLN A 75 -1.02 2.77 0.13
C GLN A 75 0.28 2.83 0.93
N ILE A 76 1.35 3.30 0.33
CA ILE A 76 2.59 3.62 1.01
C ILE A 76 2.93 5.08 0.70
N ILE A 77 3.29 5.83 1.73
CA ILE A 77 3.62 7.26 1.62
C ILE A 77 4.92 7.55 2.35
N ASN A 78 5.57 8.63 1.96
CA ASN A 78 6.79 9.12 2.60
C ASN A 78 6.88 10.65 2.45
N GLU A 79 5.89 11.34 3.00
CA GLU A 79 5.82 12.80 2.96
C GLU A 79 5.02 13.36 4.13
N PRO A 80 5.23 14.62 4.52
CA PRO A 80 4.35 15.29 5.46
C PRO A 80 2.93 15.38 4.91
N CYS A 81 1.91 14.93 5.67
CA CYS A 81 0.54 14.85 5.16
C CYS A 81 -0.53 14.86 6.25
N GLY A 82 -1.77 15.02 5.82
CA GLY A 82 -2.97 14.70 6.59
C GLY A 82 -3.50 13.31 6.23
N ILE A 83 -4.11 12.61 7.18
CA ILE A 83 -4.75 11.31 6.96
C ILE A 83 -6.08 11.27 7.70
N THR A 84 -7.15 10.89 6.98
CA THR A 84 -8.50 10.84 7.54
C THR A 84 -8.76 9.58 8.37
N ASP A 85 -9.82 9.59 9.17
CA ASP A 85 -10.20 8.53 10.10
C ASP A 85 -10.65 7.22 9.41
N ASN A 86 -11.02 7.29 8.12
CA ASN A 86 -11.33 6.12 7.31
C ASN A 86 -10.10 5.31 6.87
N THR A 87 -8.91 5.71 7.32
CA THR A 87 -7.63 5.10 6.97
C THR A 87 -6.88 4.71 8.23
N LEU A 88 -6.42 3.46 8.31
CA LEU A 88 -5.51 2.99 9.34
C LEU A 88 -4.07 3.27 8.92
N ILE A 89 -3.26 3.66 9.89
CA ILE A 89 -1.86 4.03 9.72
C ILE A 89 -1.01 2.98 10.45
N LEU A 90 -0.07 2.38 9.73
CA LEU A 90 0.99 1.56 10.30
C LEU A 90 2.30 2.33 10.15
N LYS A 91 2.95 2.61 11.27
CA LYS A 91 4.29 3.20 11.30
C LYS A 91 5.30 2.08 11.54
N PRO A 92 6.05 1.62 10.51
CA PRO A 92 6.99 0.50 10.64
C PRO A 92 8.11 0.82 11.62
N LYS A 93 8.54 -0.20 12.38
CA LYS A 93 9.64 -0.16 13.32
C LYS A 93 10.47 -1.44 13.21
N GLY A 94 11.76 -1.30 12.95
CA GLY A 94 12.64 -2.47 12.79
C GLY A 94 12.37 -3.33 11.54
N ILE A 95 11.57 -2.81 10.61
CA ILE A 95 11.21 -3.47 9.34
C ILE A 95 11.21 -2.43 8.22
N ASP A 96 11.53 -2.85 7.01
CA ASP A 96 11.37 -2.01 5.82
C ASP A 96 9.87 -1.77 5.53
N ALA A 97 9.50 -0.50 5.32
CA ALA A 97 8.09 -0.12 5.09
C ALA A 97 7.53 -0.72 3.79
N PHE A 98 8.33 -0.79 2.74
CA PHE A 98 7.92 -1.42 1.48
C PHE A 98 7.80 -2.94 1.62
N TYR A 99 8.66 -3.56 2.46
CA TYR A 99 8.52 -4.98 2.77
C TYR A 99 7.17 -5.25 3.46
N LEU A 100 6.81 -4.44 4.46
CA LEU A 100 5.51 -4.54 5.13
C LEU A 100 4.35 -4.33 4.13
N TYR A 101 4.47 -3.36 3.23
CA TYR A 101 3.48 -3.10 2.19
C TYR A 101 3.30 -4.32 1.27
N TYR A 102 4.37 -4.88 0.71
CA TYR A 102 4.31 -6.05 -0.15
C TYR A 102 3.80 -7.29 0.58
N PHE A 103 4.21 -7.47 1.84
CA PHE A 103 3.68 -8.54 2.67
C PHE A 103 2.16 -8.42 2.84
N LEU A 104 1.64 -7.25 3.18
CA LEU A 104 0.21 -7.03 3.38
C LEU A 104 -0.59 -7.18 2.07
N GLN A 105 -0.01 -6.79 0.95
CA GLN A 105 -0.60 -6.98 -0.38
C GLN A 105 -0.75 -8.48 -0.69
N HIS A 106 0.30 -9.27 -0.45
CA HIS A 106 0.27 -10.73 -0.61
C HIS A 106 -0.69 -11.40 0.39
N PHE A 107 -0.71 -10.93 1.64
CA PHE A 107 -1.60 -11.46 2.69
C PHE A 107 -3.08 -11.32 2.33
N ASN A 108 -3.44 -10.37 1.51
CA ASN A 108 -4.81 -10.05 1.11
C ASN A 108 -5.72 -9.75 2.31
N LEU A 109 -5.74 -8.49 2.72
CA LEU A 109 -6.45 -8.03 3.91
C LEU A 109 -7.97 -8.29 3.90
N ASN A 110 -8.56 -8.57 2.72
CA ASN A 110 -9.96 -8.98 2.63
C ASN A 110 -10.26 -10.26 3.43
N ARG A 111 -9.25 -11.07 3.70
CA ARG A 111 -9.36 -12.26 4.58
C ARG A 111 -9.71 -11.92 6.03
N LEU A 112 -9.53 -10.66 6.44
CA LEU A 112 -9.89 -10.18 7.77
C LEU A 112 -11.34 -9.71 7.86
N ILE A 113 -12.03 -9.58 6.74
CA ILE A 113 -13.42 -9.10 6.68
C ILE A 113 -14.36 -10.28 6.84
N PHE A 114 -15.21 -10.25 7.87
CA PHE A 114 -16.18 -11.29 8.17
C PHE A 114 -17.60 -10.72 8.20
N GLY A 115 -18.57 -11.54 7.78
CA GLY A 115 -19.99 -11.22 7.83
C GLY A 115 -20.54 -10.54 6.58
N SER A 116 -21.86 -10.34 6.56
CA SER A 116 -22.62 -9.74 5.45
C SER A 116 -22.81 -8.23 5.57
N GLY A 117 -22.25 -7.62 6.61
CA GLY A 117 -22.32 -6.17 6.85
C GLY A 117 -21.33 -5.36 6.01
N GLN A 118 -21.25 -4.07 6.32
CA GLN A 118 -20.26 -3.20 5.69
C GLN A 118 -18.84 -3.72 5.97
N PRO A 119 -18.00 -3.91 4.93
CA PRO A 119 -16.62 -4.32 5.10
C PRO A 119 -15.87 -3.38 6.07
N LEU A 120 -15.23 -3.96 7.09
CA LEU A 120 -14.52 -3.21 8.12
C LEU A 120 -13.23 -3.95 8.51
N ILE A 121 -12.11 -3.23 8.48
CA ILE A 121 -10.84 -3.66 9.06
C ILE A 121 -10.51 -2.77 10.25
N THR A 122 -10.22 -3.37 11.39
CA THR A 122 -9.85 -2.64 12.61
C THR A 122 -8.34 -2.70 12.87
N GLY A 123 -7.82 -1.73 13.60
CA GLY A 123 -6.43 -1.76 14.05
C GLY A 123 -6.09 -3.00 14.88
N GLY A 124 -7.06 -3.49 15.69
CA GLY A 124 -6.90 -4.73 16.46
C GLY A 124 -6.77 -5.99 15.60
N MET A 125 -7.44 -6.04 14.45
CA MET A 125 -7.28 -7.13 13.48
C MET A 125 -5.88 -7.09 12.84
N LEU A 126 -5.44 -5.91 12.39
CA LEU A 126 -4.11 -5.75 11.79
C LEU A 126 -2.99 -6.11 12.76
N LYS A 127 -3.07 -5.67 14.01
CA LYS A 127 -2.07 -5.96 15.05
C LYS A 127 -1.80 -7.45 15.21
N LYS A 128 -2.83 -8.29 15.07
CA LYS A 128 -2.75 -9.76 15.25
C LYS A 128 -2.21 -10.50 14.03
N VAL A 129 -2.06 -9.86 12.88
CA VAL A 129 -1.53 -10.50 11.66
C VAL A 129 -0.09 -10.92 11.91
N LYS A 130 0.20 -12.19 11.64
CA LYS A 130 1.54 -12.78 11.76
C LYS A 130 2.34 -12.50 10.51
N VAL A 131 3.55 -12.00 10.68
CA VAL A 131 4.52 -11.68 9.64
C VAL A 131 5.75 -12.56 9.81
N SER A 132 6.35 -13.00 8.72
CA SER A 132 7.64 -13.68 8.74
C SER A 132 8.70 -12.75 8.17
N LEU A 133 9.81 -12.57 8.87
CA LEU A 133 10.85 -11.60 8.59
C LEU A 133 12.21 -12.27 8.43
N GLY A 134 12.87 -12.01 7.31
CA GLY A 134 14.31 -12.16 7.19
C GLY A 134 15.08 -10.96 7.75
N THR A 135 16.39 -10.97 7.61
CA THR A 135 17.23 -9.83 8.00
C THR A 135 16.85 -8.55 7.21
N ILE A 136 17.18 -7.37 7.74
CA ILE A 136 16.93 -6.09 7.05
C ILE A 136 17.57 -6.08 5.64
N SER A 137 18.77 -6.64 5.49
CA SER A 137 19.43 -6.76 4.18
C SER A 137 18.63 -7.63 3.22
N GLU A 138 18.06 -8.73 3.69
CA GLU A 138 17.21 -9.62 2.90
C GLU A 138 15.88 -8.91 2.53
N GLN A 139 15.23 -8.23 3.49
CA GLN A 139 14.04 -7.42 3.24
C GLN A 139 14.28 -6.38 2.14
N SER A 140 15.37 -5.63 2.24
CA SER A 140 15.74 -4.60 1.26
C SER A 140 15.99 -5.20 -0.13
N LYS A 141 16.58 -6.38 -0.21
CA LYS A 141 16.80 -7.08 -1.49
C LYS A 141 15.49 -7.55 -2.11
N ILE A 142 14.58 -8.11 -1.29
CA ILE A 142 13.23 -8.51 -1.73
C ILE A 142 12.46 -7.28 -2.23
N VAL A 143 12.47 -6.18 -1.48
CA VAL A 143 11.81 -4.92 -1.87
C VAL A 143 12.35 -4.42 -3.20
N LYS A 144 13.67 -4.35 -3.35
CA LYS A 144 14.29 -3.90 -4.61
C LYS A 144 13.85 -4.77 -5.80
N PHE A 145 13.81 -6.08 -5.62
CA PHE A 145 13.38 -7.00 -6.67
C PHE A 145 11.90 -6.79 -7.04
N LEU A 146 11.00 -6.71 -6.06
CA LEU A 146 9.57 -6.50 -6.29
C LEU A 146 9.29 -5.14 -6.90
N SER A 147 9.96 -4.07 -6.42
CA SER A 147 9.82 -2.72 -7.00
C SER A 147 10.22 -2.66 -8.47
N LEU A 148 11.29 -3.36 -8.85
CA LEU A 148 11.70 -3.44 -10.25
C LEU A 148 10.67 -4.16 -11.12
N LEU A 149 10.00 -5.18 -10.60
CA LEU A 149 8.89 -5.85 -11.29
C LEU A 149 7.70 -4.91 -11.46
N ASP A 150 7.31 -4.18 -10.40
CA ASP A 150 6.20 -3.23 -10.45
C ASP A 150 6.47 -2.09 -11.45
N GLU A 151 7.70 -1.54 -11.45
CA GLU A 151 8.11 -0.53 -12.44
C GLU A 151 7.99 -1.07 -13.86
N ARG A 152 8.43 -2.30 -14.10
CA ARG A 152 8.34 -2.93 -15.41
C ARG A 152 6.89 -3.15 -15.84
N ILE A 153 6.04 -3.61 -14.92
CA ILE A 153 4.60 -3.79 -15.16
C ILE A 153 3.96 -2.43 -15.50
N ALA A 154 4.27 -1.38 -14.75
CA ALA A 154 3.74 -0.04 -15.00
C ALA A 154 4.13 0.50 -16.39
N VAL A 155 5.39 0.31 -16.82
CA VAL A 155 5.87 0.70 -18.16
C VAL A 155 5.14 -0.07 -19.24
N GLN A 156 4.98 -1.40 -19.08
CA GLN A 156 4.26 -2.23 -20.07
C GLN A 156 2.78 -1.85 -20.18
N ASN A 157 2.13 -1.57 -19.05
CA ASN A 157 0.73 -1.14 -19.05
C ASN A 157 0.55 0.20 -19.79
N ARG A 158 1.46 1.16 -19.59
CA ARG A 158 1.46 2.43 -20.34
C ARG A 158 1.61 2.19 -21.84
N LEU A 159 2.55 1.33 -22.25
CA LEU A 159 2.74 0.98 -23.64
C LEU A 159 1.48 0.35 -24.25
N ILE A 160 0.82 -0.55 -23.53
CA ILE A 160 -0.44 -1.18 -23.97
C ILE A 160 -1.54 -0.12 -24.16
N GLU A 161 -1.67 0.84 -23.23
CA GLU A 161 -2.63 1.94 -23.35
C GLU A 161 -2.35 2.82 -24.58
N ASP A 162 -1.10 3.16 -24.83
CA ASP A 162 -0.70 3.99 -25.96
C ASP A 162 -0.95 3.25 -27.30
N LEU A 163 -0.67 1.96 -27.37
CA LEU A 163 -1.00 1.12 -28.54
C LEU A 163 -2.51 1.03 -28.77
N LYS A 164 -3.33 0.92 -27.71
CA LYS A 164 -4.80 0.96 -27.82
C LYS A 164 -5.30 2.28 -28.39
N LYS A 165 -4.74 3.42 -27.91
CA LYS A 165 -5.08 4.76 -28.43
C LYS A 165 -4.71 4.89 -29.90
N LEU A 166 -3.53 4.42 -30.30
CA LEU A 166 -3.08 4.42 -31.68
C LEU A 166 -4.00 3.56 -32.58
N SER A 167 -4.33 2.35 -32.14
CA SER A 167 -5.25 1.46 -32.86
C SER A 167 -6.61 2.13 -33.08
N CYS A 168 -7.17 2.77 -32.04
CA CYS A 168 -8.41 3.51 -32.14
C CYS A 168 -8.32 4.69 -33.15
N ALA A 169 -7.22 5.46 -33.09
CA ALA A 169 -7.01 6.58 -34.00
C ALA A 169 -6.87 6.14 -35.47
N VAL A 170 -6.19 5.04 -35.73
CA VAL A 170 -6.06 4.44 -37.07
C VAL A 170 -7.40 3.95 -37.56
N SER A 171 -8.15 3.20 -36.75
CA SER A 171 -9.50 2.71 -37.10
C SER A 171 -10.44 3.86 -37.45
N ASN A 172 -10.44 4.93 -36.62
CA ASN A 172 -11.25 6.10 -36.92
C ASN A 172 -10.90 6.75 -38.25
N LYS A 173 -9.61 6.87 -38.59
CA LYS A 173 -9.18 7.42 -39.88
C LYS A 173 -9.56 6.54 -41.07
N LEU A 174 -9.52 5.22 -40.90
CA LEU A 174 -9.84 4.26 -41.95
C LEU A 174 -11.35 4.19 -42.21
N PHE A 175 -12.19 4.32 -41.17
CA PHE A 175 -13.64 4.10 -41.31
C PHE A 175 -14.48 5.38 -41.22
N GLN A 176 -13.88 6.57 -41.03
CA GLN A 176 -14.58 7.86 -41.15
C GLN A 176 -14.80 8.34 -42.60
N SER A 177 -14.39 7.55 -43.60
CA SER A 177 -14.53 7.89 -45.01
C SER A 177 -15.73 7.21 -45.68
N VAL A 178 -16.69 6.71 -44.87
CA VAL A 178 -17.94 6.10 -45.37
C VAL A 178 -19.14 6.94 -44.91
#